data_573fc8f975e787fa82dc6dff1dbc33e3
#
_entry.id   573fc8f975e787fa82dc6dff1dbc33e3
#
_cell.length_a   1.000
_cell.length_b   1.000
_cell.length_c   1.000
_cell.angle_alpha   90.00
_cell.angle_beta   90.00
_cell.angle_gamma   90.00
#
_symmetry.space_group_name_H-M   'P 1'
#
loop_
_entity.id
_entity.type
_entity.pdbx_description
1 polymer ?
#
loop_
_entity_poly.entity_id
_entity_poly.type
_entity_poly.pdbx_seq_one_letter_code
_entity_poly.pdbx_strand_id
1 'polypeptide(L)' 'MGSFKEPRAFDPLDLEIIDRVYEAIWAKLQACEPSRDREADLERQEALRKQIMACATAGHVDFDDLYDRALATFS' A
#
# COMPACT_ATOMS: atom_id res chain seq x y z
N MET A 1 -8.98 -16.13 27.58
CA MET A 1 -8.82 -16.02 27.28
C MET A 1 -8.42 -15.45 26.62
N GLY A 2 -8.22 -15.30 26.46
CA GLY A 2 -7.56 -14.90 25.95
C GLY A 2 -7.65 -14.29 24.99
N SER A 3 -7.87 -14.27 24.72
CA SER A 3 -8.07 -13.94 23.70
C SER A 3 -7.97 -12.66 23.42
N PHE A 4 -7.24 -12.17 23.51
CA PHE A 4 -7.19 -11.00 23.24
C PHE A 4 -6.55 -10.82 22.14
N LYS A 5 -6.84 -10.42 21.29
CA LYS A 5 -6.29 -10.26 20.27
C LYS A 5 -5.78 -8.99 20.02
N GLU A 6 -4.82 -8.76 19.23
CA GLU A 6 -4.27 -7.54 18.95
C GLU A 6 -5.18 -6.77 18.12
N PRO A 7 -5.59 -5.66 18.49
CA PRO A 7 -6.57 -4.91 17.76
C PRO A 7 -6.08 -4.38 16.45
N ARG A 8 -4.79 -4.34 16.30
CA ARG A 8 -4.34 -3.82 15.13
C ARG A 8 -3.87 -4.78 14.22
N ALA A 9 -4.01 -5.99 14.38
CA ALA A 9 -3.54 -7.00 13.50
C ALA A 9 -4.40 -7.07 12.28
N PHE A 10 -3.79 -7.00 11.14
CA PHE A 10 -4.50 -7.19 9.90
C PHE A 10 -4.64 -8.67 9.63
N ASP A 11 -5.73 -9.07 9.02
CA ASP A 11 -5.91 -10.45 8.60
C ASP A 11 -4.92 -10.75 7.49
N PRO A 12 -4.53 -12.00 7.32
CA PRO A 12 -3.64 -12.36 6.20
C PRO A 12 -4.20 -11.92 4.87
N LEU A 13 -5.53 -11.94 4.74
CA LEU A 13 -6.14 -11.51 3.51
C LEU A 13 -5.95 -10.01 3.31
N ASP A 14 -6.05 -9.25 4.38
CA ASP A 14 -5.84 -7.81 4.28
C ASP A 14 -4.41 -7.51 3.86
N LEU A 15 -3.47 -8.22 4.43
CA LEU A 15 -2.08 -8.01 4.07
C LEU A 15 -1.84 -8.36 2.61
N GLU A 16 -2.49 -9.38 2.13
CA GLU A 16 -2.35 -9.76 0.74
C GLU A 16 -2.89 -8.68 -0.17
N ILE A 17 -4.01 -8.09 0.19
CA ILE A 17 -4.59 -7.01 -0.61
C ILE A 17 -3.64 -5.82 -0.63
N ILE A 18 -3.08 -5.49 0.53
CA ILE A 18 -2.14 -4.38 0.62
C ILE A 18 -0.94 -4.63 -0.29
N ASP A 19 -0.40 -5.83 -0.28
CA ASP A 19 0.73 -6.16 -1.12
C ASP A 19 0.39 -6.05 -2.59
N ARG A 20 -0.78 -6.53 -2.98
CA ARG A 20 -1.19 -6.49 -4.36
C ARG A 20 -1.38 -5.06 -4.84
N VAL A 21 -1.97 -4.22 -3.99
CA VAL A 21 -2.15 -2.84 -4.34
C VAL A 21 -0.79 -2.16 -4.51
N TYR A 22 0.12 -2.44 -3.60
CA TYR A 22 1.44 -1.86 -3.66
C TYR A 22 2.13 -2.24 -4.98
N GLU A 23 2.10 -3.51 -5.31
CA GLU A 23 2.77 -3.96 -6.52
C GLU A 23 2.13 -3.38 -7.77
N ALA A 24 0.82 -3.31 -7.78
CA ALA A 24 0.12 -2.79 -8.95
C ALA A 24 0.44 -1.32 -9.17
N ILE A 25 0.45 -0.54 -8.10
CA ILE A 25 0.74 0.87 -8.23
C ILE A 25 2.20 1.07 -8.59
N TRP A 26 3.09 0.31 -7.97
CA TRP A 26 4.50 0.45 -8.26
C TRP A 26 4.80 0.14 -9.71
N ALA A 27 4.19 -0.91 -10.23
CA ALA A 27 4.38 -1.26 -11.62
C ALA A 27 3.88 -0.15 -12.54
N LYS A 28 2.77 0.46 -12.18
CA LYS A 28 2.23 1.53 -12.99
C LYS A 28 3.13 2.75 -12.96
N LEU A 29 3.65 3.10 -11.81
CA LEU A 29 4.55 4.23 -11.69
C LEU A 29 5.83 4.00 -12.46
N GLN A 30 6.34 2.78 -12.41
CA GLN A 30 7.54 2.47 -13.14
C GLN A 30 7.33 2.55 -14.64
N ALA A 31 6.17 2.14 -15.09
CA ALA A 31 5.87 2.20 -16.51
C ALA A 31 5.76 3.63 -17.00
N CYS A 32 5.17 4.49 -16.17
CA CYS A 32 4.99 5.88 -16.57
C CYS A 32 6.28 6.68 -16.43
N GLU A 33 7.01 6.42 -15.37
CA GLU A 33 8.20 7.21 -15.11
C GLU A 33 9.27 6.31 -14.56
N PRO A 34 10.02 5.64 -15.38
CA PRO A 34 11.08 4.76 -14.89
C PRO A 34 12.12 5.58 -14.14
N SER A 35 12.40 5.15 -12.94
CA SER A 35 13.32 5.89 -12.12
C SER A 35 14.74 5.39 -12.33
N ARG A 36 15.69 6.30 -12.25
CA ARG A 36 17.06 5.91 -12.38
C ARG A 36 17.80 6.05 -11.09
N ASP A 37 17.17 6.67 -10.08
CA ASP A 37 17.81 6.91 -8.81
C ASP A 37 17.30 5.90 -7.79
N ARG A 38 18.20 5.04 -7.33
CA ARG A 38 17.81 4.04 -6.37
C ARG A 38 17.33 4.62 -5.08
N GLU A 39 17.96 5.67 -4.60
CA GLU A 39 17.55 6.28 -3.34
C GLU A 39 16.16 6.87 -3.43
N ALA A 40 15.89 7.55 -4.55
CA ALA A 40 14.57 8.09 -4.75
C ALA A 40 13.53 7.00 -4.84
N ASP A 41 13.90 5.85 -5.44
CA ASP A 41 13.01 4.73 -5.52
C ASP A 41 12.65 4.20 -4.15
N LEU A 42 13.63 4.06 -3.30
CA LEU A 42 13.39 3.55 -1.96
C LEU A 42 12.47 4.47 -1.18
N GLU A 43 12.69 5.78 -1.31
CA GLU A 43 11.83 6.73 -0.65
C GLU A 43 10.41 6.67 -1.17
N ARG A 44 10.26 6.51 -2.47
CA ARG A 44 8.95 6.37 -3.05
C ARG A 44 8.26 5.11 -2.57
N GLN A 45 8.99 4.02 -2.51
CA GLN A 45 8.42 2.77 -2.06
C GLN A 45 7.93 2.89 -0.62
N GLU A 46 8.71 3.53 0.23
CA GLU A 46 8.31 3.70 1.59
C GLU A 46 7.08 4.59 1.72
N ALA A 47 7.06 5.68 0.97
CA ALA A 47 5.93 6.59 1.01
C ALA A 47 4.67 5.89 0.52
N LEU A 48 4.79 5.11 -0.54
CA LEU A 48 3.65 4.39 -1.07
C LEU A 48 3.14 3.39 -0.05
N ARG A 49 4.04 2.67 0.58
CA ARG A 49 3.65 1.68 1.55
C ARG A 49 2.92 2.34 2.71
N LYS A 50 3.46 3.45 3.19
CA LYS A 50 2.84 4.15 4.29
C LYS A 50 1.45 4.65 3.92
N GLN A 51 1.30 5.13 2.70
CA GLN A 51 0.02 5.62 2.26
C GLN A 51 -1.00 4.50 2.20
N ILE A 52 -0.61 3.35 1.67
CA ILE A 52 -1.51 2.22 1.59
C ILE A 52 -1.90 1.75 2.99
N MET A 53 -0.93 1.68 3.88
CA MET A 53 -1.19 1.24 5.23
C MET A 53 -2.13 2.21 5.95
N ALA A 54 -1.94 3.50 5.72
CA ALA A 54 -2.80 4.49 6.34
C ALA A 54 -4.24 4.33 5.87
N CYS A 55 -4.43 4.09 4.58
CA CYS A 55 -5.76 3.88 4.05
C CYS A 55 -6.39 2.61 4.62
N ALA A 56 -5.59 1.55 4.72
CA ALA A 56 -6.08 0.30 5.25
C ALA A 56 -6.46 0.45 6.72
N THR A 57 -5.67 1.21 7.47
CA THR A 57 -5.95 1.43 8.87
C THR A 57 -7.25 2.22 9.04
N ALA A 58 -7.55 3.08 8.09
CA ALA A 58 -8.78 3.85 8.14
C ALA A 58 -10.00 3.03 7.73
N GLY A 59 -9.80 1.78 7.36
CA GLY A 59 -10.93 0.92 7.03
C GLY A 59 -11.10 0.62 5.54
N HIS A 60 -10.27 1.19 4.72
CA HIS A 60 -10.39 0.96 3.28
C HIS A 60 -9.52 -0.23 2.87
N VAL A 61 -10.03 -1.43 3.13
CA VAL A 61 -9.26 -2.62 2.84
C VAL A 61 -9.82 -3.34 1.64
N ASP A 62 -10.04 -2.60 0.58
CA ASP A 62 -10.57 -3.16 -0.64
C ASP A 62 -9.59 -2.82 -1.74
N PHE A 63 -9.28 -3.76 -2.61
CA PHE A 63 -8.25 -3.54 -3.62
C PHE A 63 -8.54 -2.29 -4.45
N ASP A 64 -9.73 -2.18 -4.99
CA ASP A 64 -10.06 -1.06 -5.86
C ASP A 64 -9.97 0.26 -5.11
N ASP A 65 -10.50 0.28 -3.92
CA ASP A 65 -10.50 1.50 -3.13
C ASP A 65 -9.09 1.90 -2.75
N LEU A 66 -8.30 0.94 -2.26
CA LEU A 66 -6.92 1.21 -1.90
C LEU A 66 -6.12 1.67 -3.11
N TYR A 67 -6.32 1.00 -4.22
CA TYR A 67 -5.58 1.33 -5.43
C TYR A 67 -5.88 2.77 -5.85
N ASP A 68 -7.15 3.12 -5.90
CA ASP A 68 -7.54 4.45 -6.32
C ASP A 68 -7.00 5.52 -5.40
N ARG A 69 -7.14 5.32 -4.11
CA ARG A 69 -6.72 6.32 -3.15
C ARG A 69 -5.21 6.49 -3.16
N ALA A 70 -4.50 5.39 -3.16
CA ALA A 70 -3.05 5.46 -3.14
C ALA A 70 -2.51 6.02 -4.45
N LEU A 71 -3.09 5.62 -5.56
CA LEU A 71 -2.64 6.10 -6.84
C LEU A 71 -2.88 7.61 -6.97
N ALA A 72 -4.01 8.08 -6.48
CA ALA A 72 -4.32 9.49 -6.54
C ALA A 72 -3.29 10.33 -5.78
N THR A 73 -2.76 9.78 -4.70
CA THR A 73 -1.76 10.48 -3.93
C THR A 73 -0.49 10.71 -4.72
N PHE A 74 -0.15 9.78 -5.59
CA PHE A 74 1.09 9.86 -6.34
C PHE A 74 0.91 10.31 -7.80
N SER A 75 -0.30 10.54 -8.20
CA SER A 75 -0.56 11.09 -9.54
C SER A 75 -0.65 12.61 -9.51
#